data_293b092a231e2fbb76b5e67965fe2c44
#
_entry.id   293b092a231e2fbb76b5e67965fe2c44
#
_cell.length_a   1.000
_cell.length_b   1.000
_cell.length_c   1.000
_cell.angle_alpha   90.00
_cell.angle_beta   90.00
_cell.angle_gamma   90.00
#
_symmetry.space_group_name_H-M   'P 1'
#
loop_
_entity.id
_entity.type
_entity.pdbx_description
1 polymer ?
#
loop_
_entity_poly.entity_id
_entity_poly.type
_entity_poly.pdbx_seq_one_letter_code
_entity_poly.pdbx_strand_id
1 'polypeptide(L)'
;PVFESWIDLSRVFPHVFLITVGGWGLLGLYRAAHSVEPALKPPPAPRLGTTEALCVFGGLSALYAAFVASQLVSLAGGSDHVLRSQGLTYAEYARRGFAELVLVALLTLGLVYVLRDISRLDSPKTSLAFKVSATILVGLTCVMLVSAFRRLLLYETAYGFTELRIYVHVFMVWLGLLLTWFGLTLWRPGANFGTGLIVVVLGFVLTLDLLNPDALIVRQNAQRYQGLLPSISSQYVEEKIDVNYLTRLSDDAVPALIELANSTTGEVHDVLDKDLRARLSTRKQDEEWRRWQSYHLSRWTGFTLLSRYVGE
;
A
#
# COMPACT_ATOMS: atom_id res chain seq x y z
N PRO A 1 18.58 30.16 13.62
CA PRO A 1 19.18 28.90 13.17
C PRO A 1 19.32 27.83 14.28
N VAL A 2 18.83 28.06 15.52
CA VAL A 2 18.98 27.10 16.64
C VAL A 2 17.73 26.22 16.79
N PHE A 3 16.59 26.60 16.20
CA PHE A 3 15.32 25.86 16.31
C PHE A 3 15.15 24.72 15.30
N GLU A 4 15.92 24.70 14.21
CA GLU A 4 15.81 23.66 13.15
C GLU A 4 16.46 22.32 13.50
N SER A 5 17.29 22.27 14.54
CA SER A 5 18.02 21.03 14.90
C SER A 5 17.29 20.14 15.91
N TRP A 6 16.15 20.56 16.46
CA TRP A 6 15.48 19.83 17.56
C TRP A 6 14.28 19.00 17.13
N ILE A 7 13.75 19.24 15.95
CA ILE A 7 12.57 18.49 15.47
C ILE A 7 12.87 17.99 14.06
N ASP A 8 13.32 16.75 13.96
CA ASP A 8 13.40 16.05 12.68
C ASP A 8 11.97 15.75 12.20
N LEU A 9 11.42 16.66 11.37
CA LEU A 9 10.07 16.57 10.84
C LEU A 9 9.83 15.25 10.11
N SER A 10 10.86 14.65 9.53
CA SER A 10 10.78 13.38 8.81
C SER A 10 10.47 12.20 9.75
N ARG A 11 10.89 12.31 11.01
CA ARG A 11 10.60 11.32 12.07
C ARG A 11 9.31 11.62 12.83
N VAL A 12 9.04 12.91 13.08
CA VAL A 12 7.87 13.32 13.87
C VAL A 12 6.57 13.10 13.08
N PHE A 13 6.56 13.41 11.79
CA PHE A 13 5.35 13.32 10.96
C PHE A 13 4.74 11.89 10.92
N PRO A 14 5.50 10.80 10.69
CA PRO A 14 4.95 9.44 10.73
C PRO A 14 4.37 9.07 12.09
N HIS A 15 5.04 9.47 13.19
CA HIS A 15 4.57 9.15 14.54
C HIS A 15 3.30 9.92 14.89
N VAL A 16 3.24 11.23 14.58
CA VAL A 16 2.03 12.04 14.78
C VAL A 16 0.87 11.51 13.94
N PHE A 17 1.13 11.16 12.69
CA PHE A 17 0.13 10.55 11.82
C PHE A 17 -0.40 9.23 12.40
N LEU A 18 0.49 8.35 12.84
CA LEU A 18 0.15 7.04 13.41
C LEU A 18 -0.62 7.17 14.73
N ILE A 19 -0.21 8.10 15.61
CA ILE A 19 -0.90 8.41 16.87
C ILE A 19 -2.28 9.02 16.58
N THR A 20 -2.39 9.91 15.60
CA THR A 20 -3.65 10.54 15.25
C THR A 20 -4.62 9.52 14.66
N VAL A 21 -4.20 8.74 13.67
CA VAL A 21 -5.03 7.71 13.03
C VAL A 21 -5.38 6.60 14.01
N GLY A 22 -4.41 6.13 14.80
CA GLY A 22 -4.62 5.14 15.86
C GLY A 22 -5.54 5.67 16.97
N GLY A 23 -5.35 6.90 17.42
CA GLY A 23 -6.20 7.55 18.40
C GLY A 23 -7.65 7.73 17.92
N TRP A 24 -7.84 8.14 16.67
CA TRP A 24 -9.17 8.21 16.05
C TRP A 24 -9.83 6.83 15.93
N GLY A 25 -9.05 5.81 15.56
CA GLY A 25 -9.52 4.41 15.51
C GLY A 25 -9.96 3.92 16.89
N LEU A 26 -9.14 4.13 17.93
CA LEU A 26 -9.46 3.77 19.31
C LEU A 26 -10.66 4.55 19.85
N LEU A 27 -10.78 5.85 19.54
CA LEU A 27 -11.93 6.66 19.92
C LEU A 27 -13.21 6.19 19.23
N GLY A 28 -13.09 5.76 17.95
CA GLY A 28 -14.19 5.14 17.21
C GLY A 28 -14.64 3.82 17.82
N LEU A 29 -13.69 2.95 18.20
CA LEU A 29 -13.92 1.70 18.90
C LEU A 29 -14.55 1.93 20.28
N TYR A 30 -14.01 2.88 21.06
CA TYR A 30 -14.55 3.26 22.37
C TYR A 30 -16.00 3.74 22.24
N ARG A 31 -16.29 4.62 21.29
CA ARG A 31 -17.66 5.09 21.02
C ARG A 31 -18.58 3.96 20.57
N ALA A 32 -18.11 3.07 19.69
CA ALA A 32 -18.88 1.92 19.27
C ALA A 32 -19.19 0.93 20.40
N ALA A 33 -18.25 0.77 21.35
CA ALA A 33 -18.43 -0.10 22.50
C ALA A 33 -19.30 0.52 23.63
N HIS A 34 -19.31 1.84 23.75
CA HIS A 34 -20.01 2.57 24.81
C HIS A 34 -21.23 3.36 24.31
N SER A 35 -21.63 3.21 23.06
CA SER A 35 -22.88 3.81 22.56
C SER A 35 -24.10 3.07 23.13
N VAL A 36 -24.36 3.33 24.42
CA VAL A 36 -25.74 3.45 24.91
C VAL A 36 -26.32 4.60 24.11
N GLU A 37 -27.33 4.35 23.27
CA GLU A 37 -27.92 5.27 22.29
C GLU A 37 -27.83 6.74 22.74
N PRO A 38 -26.90 7.56 22.22
CA PRO A 38 -27.10 8.99 22.28
C PRO A 38 -28.27 9.24 21.37
N ALA A 39 -29.23 10.01 21.82
CA ALA A 39 -30.27 10.56 20.94
C ALA A 39 -29.57 11.22 19.77
N LEU A 40 -29.39 10.46 18.70
CA LEU A 40 -28.73 10.89 17.48
C LEU A 40 -29.49 12.10 17.00
N LYS A 41 -28.82 13.22 16.83
CA LYS A 41 -29.37 14.33 16.05
C LYS A 41 -29.99 13.72 14.81
N PRO A 42 -31.26 14.05 14.49
CA PRO A 42 -31.89 13.52 13.29
C PRO A 42 -30.91 13.70 12.12
N PRO A 43 -30.74 12.68 11.27
CA PRO A 43 -29.85 12.78 10.14
C PRO A 43 -30.20 14.07 9.37
N PRO A 44 -29.20 14.82 8.88
CA PRO A 44 -29.45 16.03 8.13
C PRO A 44 -30.45 15.71 7.04
N ALA A 45 -31.48 16.55 6.88
CA ALA A 45 -32.51 16.34 5.89
C ALA A 45 -31.88 16.07 4.52
N PRO A 46 -32.28 15.00 3.81
CA PRO A 46 -31.69 14.65 2.53
C PRO A 46 -31.79 15.84 1.58
N ARG A 47 -30.63 16.29 1.07
CA ARG A 47 -30.51 17.50 0.26
C ARG A 47 -30.53 17.23 -1.24
N LEU A 48 -30.18 16.01 -1.63
CA LEU A 48 -30.05 15.61 -3.03
C LEU A 48 -31.22 14.72 -3.46
N GLY A 49 -31.80 15.01 -4.63
CA GLY A 49 -32.78 14.13 -5.27
C GLY A 49 -32.10 12.85 -5.79
N THR A 50 -32.88 11.76 -5.89
CA THR A 50 -32.37 10.52 -6.45
C THR A 50 -31.86 10.68 -7.89
N THR A 51 -32.55 11.50 -8.69
CA THR A 51 -32.16 11.77 -10.09
C THR A 51 -30.78 12.42 -10.17
N GLU A 52 -30.50 13.36 -9.30
CA GLU A 52 -29.20 14.07 -9.22
C GLU A 52 -28.08 13.08 -8.86
N ALA A 53 -28.30 12.23 -7.85
CA ALA A 53 -27.34 11.19 -7.48
C ALA A 53 -27.10 10.19 -8.64
N LEU A 54 -28.13 9.79 -9.35
CA LEU A 54 -28.02 8.91 -10.51
C LEU A 54 -27.30 9.56 -11.70
N CYS A 55 -27.48 10.87 -11.91
CA CYS A 55 -26.72 11.62 -12.92
C CYS A 55 -25.21 11.63 -12.57
N VAL A 56 -24.85 11.86 -11.31
CA VAL A 56 -23.46 11.80 -10.86
C VAL A 56 -22.88 10.40 -11.06
N PHE A 57 -23.58 9.35 -10.63
CA PHE A 57 -23.12 7.97 -10.83
C PHE A 57 -23.02 7.60 -12.31
N GLY A 58 -23.99 7.98 -13.13
CA GLY A 58 -24.01 7.71 -14.55
C GLY A 58 -22.83 8.38 -15.27
N GLY A 59 -22.60 9.65 -15.00
CA GLY A 59 -21.49 10.40 -15.58
C GLY A 59 -20.12 9.82 -15.17
N LEU A 60 -19.92 9.53 -13.89
CA LEU A 60 -18.68 8.93 -13.42
C LEU A 60 -18.51 7.50 -13.93
N SER A 61 -19.57 6.69 -13.95
CA SER A 61 -19.49 5.33 -14.48
C SER A 61 -19.15 5.31 -15.98
N ALA A 62 -19.70 6.24 -16.76
CA ALA A 62 -19.36 6.38 -18.17
C ALA A 62 -17.88 6.79 -18.35
N LEU A 63 -17.40 7.74 -17.56
CA LEU A 63 -15.99 8.15 -17.58
C LEU A 63 -15.06 6.98 -17.18
N TYR A 64 -15.39 6.25 -16.12
CA TYR A 64 -14.58 5.11 -15.65
C TYR A 64 -14.63 3.95 -16.67
N ALA A 65 -15.78 3.69 -17.27
CA ALA A 65 -15.90 2.67 -18.30
C ALA A 65 -15.07 3.01 -19.55
N ALA A 66 -15.07 4.27 -19.99
CA ALA A 66 -14.23 4.74 -21.09
C ALA A 66 -12.73 4.60 -20.75
N PHE A 67 -12.35 4.92 -19.50
CA PHE A 67 -10.99 4.75 -19.04
C PHE A 67 -10.59 3.26 -18.98
N VAL A 68 -11.42 2.38 -18.43
CA VAL A 68 -11.19 0.93 -18.40
C VAL A 68 -11.08 0.37 -19.81
N ALA A 69 -11.95 0.79 -20.73
CA ALA A 69 -11.88 0.38 -22.13
C ALA A 69 -10.56 0.79 -22.78
N SER A 70 -10.08 2.02 -22.55
CA SER A 70 -8.78 2.47 -23.06
C SER A 70 -7.61 1.64 -22.50
N GLN A 71 -7.71 1.21 -21.23
CA GLN A 71 -6.72 0.32 -20.60
C GLN A 71 -6.71 -1.06 -21.25
N LEU A 72 -7.89 -1.64 -21.53
CA LEU A 72 -8.01 -2.94 -22.17
C LEU A 72 -7.46 -2.94 -23.59
N VAL A 73 -7.71 -1.87 -24.34
CA VAL A 73 -7.13 -1.68 -25.69
C VAL A 73 -5.61 -1.59 -25.61
N SER A 74 -5.07 -0.85 -24.65
CA SER A 74 -3.63 -0.75 -24.42
C SER A 74 -3.01 -2.10 -24.05
N LEU A 75 -3.70 -2.93 -23.24
CA LEU A 75 -3.23 -4.27 -22.89
C LEU A 75 -3.29 -5.24 -24.07
N ALA A 76 -4.30 -5.12 -24.94
CA ALA A 76 -4.47 -5.97 -26.13
C ALA A 76 -3.49 -5.61 -27.26
N GLY A 77 -3.06 -4.33 -27.35
CA GLY A 77 -2.13 -3.82 -28.36
C GLY A 77 -0.66 -4.18 -28.11
N GLY A 78 -0.33 -4.81 -27.00
CA GLY A 78 1.05 -5.15 -26.59
C GLY A 78 1.83 -3.95 -26.05
N SER A 79 2.78 -4.24 -25.16
CA SER A 79 3.64 -3.23 -24.48
C SER A 79 4.43 -2.36 -25.49
N ASP A 80 4.83 -2.92 -26.60
CA ASP A 80 5.64 -2.23 -27.62
C ASP A 80 4.90 -1.13 -28.39
N HIS A 81 3.58 -1.27 -28.54
CA HIS A 81 2.77 -0.27 -29.25
C HIS A 81 2.58 1.00 -28.42
N VAL A 82 2.41 0.85 -27.11
CA VAL A 82 2.23 1.98 -26.18
C VAL A 82 3.52 2.78 -26.00
N LEU A 83 4.65 2.10 -25.94
CA LEU A 83 5.97 2.72 -25.77
C LEU A 83 6.38 3.55 -27.00
N ARG A 84 6.09 3.06 -28.19
CA ARG A 84 6.42 3.79 -29.46
C ARG A 84 5.52 4.99 -29.70
N SER A 85 4.29 4.99 -29.20
CA SER A 85 3.32 6.04 -29.48
C SER A 85 3.41 7.25 -28.56
N GLN A 86 3.99 7.13 -27.35
CA GLN A 86 3.97 8.19 -26.35
C GLN A 86 5.34 8.80 -26.01
N GLY A 87 6.45 8.29 -26.55
CA GLY A 87 7.80 8.83 -26.32
C GLY A 87 8.23 8.85 -24.84
N LEU A 88 7.47 8.20 -23.95
CA LEU A 88 7.73 8.10 -22.52
C LEU A 88 8.67 6.93 -22.25
N THR A 89 9.59 7.11 -21.31
CA THR A 89 10.34 5.98 -20.79
C THR A 89 9.37 5.02 -20.07
N TYR A 90 9.67 3.72 -20.12
CA TYR A 90 8.86 2.69 -19.41
C TYR A 90 8.63 3.04 -17.94
N ALA A 91 9.62 3.67 -17.29
CA ALA A 91 9.55 4.18 -15.92
C ALA A 91 8.50 5.27 -15.73
N GLU A 92 8.47 6.23 -16.63
CA GLU A 92 7.51 7.34 -16.55
C GLU A 92 6.08 6.86 -16.75
N TYR A 93 5.86 5.94 -17.71
CA TYR A 93 4.55 5.33 -17.92
C TYR A 93 4.09 4.51 -16.70
N ALA A 94 4.97 3.69 -16.12
CA ALA A 94 4.65 2.87 -14.96
C ALA A 94 4.42 3.73 -13.70
N ARG A 95 5.20 4.80 -13.51
CA ARG A 95 5.09 5.71 -12.36
C ARG A 95 3.93 6.69 -12.48
N ARG A 96 3.65 7.19 -13.70
CA ARG A 96 2.49 8.05 -13.95
C ARG A 96 1.22 7.22 -13.86
N GLY A 97 0.26 7.72 -13.12
CA GLY A 97 -1.11 7.23 -13.10
C GLY A 97 -1.45 6.22 -12.00
N PHE A 98 -0.49 5.51 -11.36
CA PHE A 98 -0.90 4.60 -10.29
C PHE A 98 -1.41 5.34 -9.04
N ALA A 99 -0.71 6.41 -8.62
CA ALA A 99 -1.12 7.22 -7.46
C ALA A 99 -2.45 7.94 -7.73
N GLU A 100 -2.66 8.39 -8.95
CA GLU A 100 -3.92 8.99 -9.40
C GLU A 100 -5.08 7.99 -9.33
N LEU A 101 -4.85 6.74 -9.77
CA LEU A 101 -5.87 5.69 -9.69
C LEU A 101 -6.23 5.31 -8.24
N VAL A 102 -5.25 5.27 -7.35
CA VAL A 102 -5.48 5.07 -5.91
C VAL A 102 -6.27 6.23 -5.33
N LEU A 103 -5.92 7.47 -5.68
CA LEU A 103 -6.66 8.66 -5.24
C LEU A 103 -8.11 8.62 -5.76
N VAL A 104 -8.33 8.25 -7.02
CA VAL A 104 -9.68 8.08 -7.59
C VAL A 104 -10.47 7.02 -6.82
N ALA A 105 -9.85 5.91 -6.43
CA ALA A 105 -10.51 4.88 -5.63
C ALA A 105 -10.96 5.40 -4.26
N LEU A 106 -10.11 6.17 -3.58
CA LEU A 106 -10.46 6.80 -2.29
C LEU A 106 -11.55 7.85 -2.44
N LEU A 107 -11.46 8.70 -3.46
CA LEU A 107 -12.49 9.71 -3.75
C LEU A 107 -13.83 9.08 -4.09
N THR A 108 -13.83 7.97 -4.86
CA THR A 108 -15.05 7.23 -5.18
C THR A 108 -15.70 6.65 -3.93
N LEU A 109 -14.91 6.04 -3.04
CA LEU A 109 -15.40 5.52 -1.76
C LEU A 109 -16.06 6.64 -0.94
N GLY A 110 -15.38 7.78 -0.79
CA GLY A 110 -15.89 8.94 -0.07
C GLY A 110 -17.16 9.49 -0.73
N LEU A 111 -17.17 9.62 -2.05
CA LEU A 111 -18.33 10.12 -2.80
C LEU A 111 -19.57 9.25 -2.60
N VAL A 112 -19.44 7.94 -2.81
CA VAL A 112 -20.58 7.02 -2.66
C VAL A 112 -21.07 6.99 -1.22
N TYR A 113 -20.13 7.04 -0.24
CA TYR A 113 -20.48 7.12 1.18
C TYR A 113 -21.31 8.38 1.50
N VAL A 114 -20.84 9.54 1.05
CA VAL A 114 -21.55 10.83 1.25
C VAL A 114 -22.88 10.87 0.51
N LEU A 115 -22.91 10.41 -0.78
CA LEU A 115 -24.16 10.41 -1.54
C LEU A 115 -25.22 9.49 -0.92
N ARG A 116 -24.81 8.38 -0.29
CA ARG A 116 -25.72 7.49 0.44
C ARG A 116 -26.46 8.23 1.56
N ASP A 117 -25.74 9.09 2.31
CA ASP A 117 -26.30 9.78 3.47
C ASP A 117 -27.15 11.00 3.09
N ILE A 118 -26.81 11.68 1.97
CA ILE A 118 -27.49 12.94 1.58
C ILE A 118 -28.58 12.74 0.52
N SER A 119 -28.73 11.53 -0.08
CA SER A 119 -29.72 11.27 -1.13
C SER A 119 -31.06 10.83 -0.57
N ARG A 120 -32.15 11.30 -1.21
CA ARG A 120 -33.51 10.87 -0.90
C ARG A 120 -33.77 9.50 -1.55
N LEU A 121 -33.96 8.49 -0.74
CA LEU A 121 -34.21 7.10 -1.18
C LEU A 121 -35.61 6.67 -0.73
N ASP A 122 -36.64 7.48 -1.05
CA ASP A 122 -37.99 7.38 -0.50
C ASP A 122 -38.79 6.19 -1.05
N SER A 123 -38.34 5.57 -2.14
CA SER A 123 -39.07 4.42 -2.73
C SER A 123 -38.11 3.22 -2.92
N PRO A 124 -38.68 1.97 -2.92
CA PRO A 124 -37.87 0.78 -3.20
C PRO A 124 -37.16 0.82 -4.56
N LYS A 125 -37.80 1.43 -5.58
CA LYS A 125 -37.23 1.56 -6.93
C LYS A 125 -36.05 2.53 -6.94
N THR A 126 -36.17 3.68 -6.27
CA THR A 126 -35.07 4.67 -6.16
C THR A 126 -33.90 4.12 -5.37
N SER A 127 -34.18 3.40 -4.27
CA SER A 127 -33.16 2.71 -3.47
C SER A 127 -32.43 1.64 -4.29
N LEU A 128 -33.16 0.85 -5.08
CA LEU A 128 -32.56 -0.17 -5.96
C LEU A 128 -31.67 0.48 -7.03
N ALA A 129 -32.17 1.51 -7.72
CA ALA A 129 -31.42 2.23 -8.75
C ALA A 129 -30.12 2.81 -8.18
N PHE A 130 -30.18 3.42 -6.98
CA PHE A 130 -29.00 3.93 -6.28
C PHE A 130 -27.99 2.80 -6.00
N LYS A 131 -28.44 1.68 -5.40
CA LYS A 131 -27.57 0.55 -5.06
C LYS A 131 -26.89 -0.05 -6.30
N VAL A 132 -27.64 -0.24 -7.38
CA VAL A 132 -27.10 -0.79 -8.63
C VAL A 132 -26.04 0.16 -9.21
N SER A 133 -26.36 1.46 -9.34
CA SER A 133 -25.44 2.45 -9.90
C SER A 133 -24.18 2.60 -9.05
N ALA A 134 -24.30 2.65 -7.71
CA ALA A 134 -23.18 2.68 -6.80
C ALA A 134 -22.31 1.40 -6.90
N THR A 135 -22.94 0.24 -7.03
CA THR A 135 -22.22 -1.04 -7.20
C THR A 135 -21.45 -1.09 -8.52
N ILE A 136 -22.03 -0.59 -9.61
CA ILE A 136 -21.35 -0.49 -10.90
C ILE A 136 -20.12 0.41 -10.77
N LEU A 137 -20.27 1.58 -10.16
CA LEU A 137 -19.16 2.52 -9.96
C LEU A 137 -18.05 1.92 -9.11
N VAL A 138 -18.38 1.27 -7.99
CA VAL A 138 -17.41 0.56 -7.13
C VAL A 138 -16.73 -0.58 -7.90
N GLY A 139 -17.48 -1.35 -8.70
CA GLY A 139 -16.93 -2.41 -9.53
C GLY A 139 -15.91 -1.89 -10.55
N LEU A 140 -16.23 -0.81 -11.26
CA LEU A 140 -15.30 -0.16 -12.18
C LEU A 140 -14.05 0.35 -11.46
N THR A 141 -14.23 0.91 -10.26
CA THR A 141 -13.10 1.37 -9.41
C THR A 141 -12.19 0.20 -9.02
N CYS A 142 -12.76 -0.97 -8.67
CA CYS A 142 -11.96 -2.16 -8.40
C CYS A 142 -11.14 -2.61 -9.63
N VAL A 143 -11.73 -2.55 -10.83
CA VAL A 143 -10.99 -2.85 -12.08
C VAL A 143 -9.84 -1.88 -12.29
N MET A 144 -10.07 -0.58 -12.06
CA MET A 144 -9.02 0.44 -12.13
C MET A 144 -7.92 0.19 -11.10
N LEU A 145 -8.26 -0.21 -9.88
CA LEU A 145 -7.30 -0.54 -8.84
C LEU A 145 -6.44 -1.76 -9.21
N VAL A 146 -7.02 -2.79 -9.83
CA VAL A 146 -6.27 -3.93 -10.37
C VAL A 146 -5.31 -3.49 -11.46
N SER A 147 -5.71 -2.55 -12.33
CA SER A 147 -4.82 -1.98 -13.34
C SER A 147 -3.65 -1.21 -12.71
N ALA A 148 -3.92 -0.43 -11.65
CA ALA A 148 -2.88 0.28 -10.89
C ALA A 148 -1.89 -0.68 -10.24
N PHE A 149 -2.40 -1.76 -9.65
CA PHE A 149 -1.59 -2.82 -9.04
C PHE A 149 -0.64 -3.47 -10.04
N ARG A 150 -1.14 -3.83 -11.22
CA ARG A 150 -0.32 -4.40 -12.30
C ARG A 150 0.76 -3.43 -12.79
N ARG A 151 0.44 -2.13 -12.92
CA ARG A 151 1.44 -1.11 -13.31
C ARG A 151 2.56 -1.00 -12.29
N LEU A 152 2.24 -1.03 -10.99
CA LEU A 152 3.26 -0.97 -9.94
C LEU A 152 4.14 -2.22 -9.95
N LEU A 153 3.57 -3.43 -10.17
CA LEU A 153 4.34 -4.67 -10.35
C LEU A 153 5.32 -4.56 -11.52
N LEU A 154 4.87 -4.05 -12.66
CA LEU A 154 5.74 -3.83 -13.83
C LEU A 154 6.89 -2.86 -13.52
N TYR A 155 6.58 -1.82 -12.74
CA TYR A 155 7.61 -0.86 -12.32
C TYR A 155 8.64 -1.48 -11.37
N GLU A 156 8.21 -2.33 -10.43
CA GLU A 156 9.11 -3.03 -9.51
C GLU A 156 10.01 -4.04 -10.21
N THR A 157 9.48 -4.78 -11.17
CA THR A 157 10.30 -5.73 -11.95
C THR A 157 11.37 -5.01 -12.77
N ALA A 158 11.10 -3.79 -13.27
CA ALA A 158 12.06 -3.01 -14.04
C ALA A 158 13.10 -2.30 -13.14
N TYR A 159 12.67 -1.70 -12.03
CA TYR A 159 13.50 -0.78 -11.23
C TYR A 159 13.81 -1.26 -9.81
N GLY A 160 13.46 -2.50 -9.50
CA GLY A 160 13.67 -3.10 -8.17
C GLY A 160 12.58 -2.76 -7.16
N PHE A 161 12.64 -3.44 -6.04
CA PHE A 161 11.69 -3.35 -4.93
C PHE A 161 12.20 -2.37 -3.87
N THR A 162 11.29 -1.56 -3.31
CA THR A 162 11.56 -0.62 -2.22
C THR A 162 10.44 -0.67 -1.19
N GLU A 163 10.72 -0.24 0.06
CA GLU A 163 9.73 -0.22 1.14
C GLU A 163 8.42 0.45 0.74
N LEU A 164 8.51 1.67 0.18
CA LEU A 164 7.32 2.42 -0.21
C LEU A 164 6.46 1.64 -1.22
N ARG A 165 7.07 0.94 -2.17
CA ARG A 165 6.34 0.16 -3.19
C ARG A 165 5.64 -1.04 -2.56
N ILE A 166 6.31 -1.77 -1.67
CA ILE A 166 5.70 -2.89 -0.94
C ILE A 166 4.51 -2.39 -0.10
N TYR A 167 4.69 -1.28 0.63
CA TYR A 167 3.60 -0.69 1.41
C TYR A 167 2.40 -0.30 0.54
N VAL A 168 2.64 0.29 -0.62
CA VAL A 168 1.58 0.66 -1.56
C VAL A 168 0.88 -0.58 -2.14
N HIS A 169 1.60 -1.67 -2.43
CA HIS A 169 1.00 -2.93 -2.87
C HIS A 169 0.04 -3.50 -1.82
N VAL A 170 0.53 -3.62 -0.57
CA VAL A 170 -0.30 -4.10 0.54
C VAL A 170 -1.50 -3.18 0.75
N PHE A 171 -1.30 -1.86 0.68
CA PHE A 171 -2.37 -0.87 0.79
C PHE A 171 -3.44 -1.05 -0.31
N MET A 172 -3.04 -1.25 -1.58
CA MET A 172 -3.98 -1.44 -2.68
C MET A 172 -4.83 -2.71 -2.52
N VAL A 173 -4.25 -3.81 -2.00
CA VAL A 173 -5.01 -5.03 -1.70
C VAL A 173 -6.07 -4.75 -0.63
N TRP A 174 -5.70 -4.11 0.46
CA TRP A 174 -6.62 -3.78 1.55
C TRP A 174 -7.66 -2.73 1.14
N LEU A 175 -7.30 -1.78 0.28
CA LEU A 175 -8.26 -0.84 -0.31
C LEU A 175 -9.27 -1.56 -1.20
N GLY A 176 -8.85 -2.53 -2.00
CA GLY A 176 -9.74 -3.38 -2.80
C GLY A 176 -10.72 -4.17 -1.94
N LEU A 177 -10.25 -4.73 -0.82
CA LEU A 177 -11.09 -5.41 0.17
C LEU A 177 -12.09 -4.43 0.81
N LEU A 178 -11.67 -3.21 1.15
CA LEU A 178 -12.54 -2.17 1.70
C LEU A 178 -13.63 -1.76 0.70
N LEU A 179 -13.28 -1.55 -0.57
CA LEU A 179 -14.23 -1.24 -1.64
C LEU A 179 -15.26 -2.37 -1.82
N THR A 180 -14.79 -3.62 -1.81
CA THR A 180 -15.66 -4.79 -1.91
C THR A 180 -16.60 -4.88 -0.70
N TRP A 181 -16.06 -4.72 0.52
CA TRP A 181 -16.87 -4.69 1.73
C TRP A 181 -17.90 -3.57 1.68
N PHE A 182 -17.49 -2.38 1.28
CA PHE A 182 -18.40 -1.24 1.12
C PHE A 182 -19.54 -1.56 0.12
N GLY A 183 -19.22 -2.13 -1.03
CA GLY A 183 -20.21 -2.61 -1.99
C GLY A 183 -21.22 -3.59 -1.37
N LEU A 184 -20.73 -4.52 -0.54
CA LEU A 184 -21.61 -5.46 0.19
C LEU A 184 -22.52 -4.76 1.21
N THR A 185 -22.04 -3.69 1.87
CA THR A 185 -22.87 -2.94 2.85
C THR A 185 -24.05 -2.21 2.20
N LEU A 186 -24.00 -1.94 0.88
CA LEU A 186 -25.12 -1.37 0.15
C LEU A 186 -26.31 -2.33 0.07
N TRP A 187 -26.04 -3.64 0.07
CA TRP A 187 -27.05 -4.68 -0.13
C TRP A 187 -27.47 -5.40 1.15
N ARG A 188 -26.61 -5.43 2.17
CA ARG A 188 -26.87 -6.15 3.43
C ARG A 188 -27.34 -5.19 4.52
N PRO A 189 -28.61 -5.25 4.96
CA PRO A 189 -29.06 -4.54 6.15
C PRO A 189 -28.26 -4.98 7.37
N GLY A 190 -27.76 -4.02 8.16
CA GLY A 190 -26.97 -4.30 9.35
C GLY A 190 -25.45 -4.43 9.14
N ALA A 191 -24.96 -4.50 7.90
CA ALA A 191 -23.53 -4.41 7.65
C ALA A 191 -23.04 -2.98 7.88
N ASN A 192 -22.05 -2.83 8.78
CA ASN A 192 -21.49 -1.54 9.13
C ASN A 192 -20.18 -1.29 8.38
N PHE A 193 -20.08 -0.15 7.70
CA PHE A 193 -18.86 0.26 7.01
C PHE A 193 -17.68 0.41 7.99
N GLY A 194 -17.93 0.98 9.19
CA GLY A 194 -16.90 1.17 10.21
C GLY A 194 -16.23 -0.13 10.64
N THR A 195 -17.00 -1.22 10.75
CA THR A 195 -16.42 -2.55 11.05
C THR A 195 -15.44 -2.99 9.96
N GLY A 196 -15.81 -2.84 8.69
CA GLY A 196 -14.91 -3.16 7.56
C GLY A 196 -13.66 -2.30 7.57
N LEU A 197 -13.80 -1.01 7.85
CA LEU A 197 -12.66 -0.09 7.96
C LEU A 197 -11.68 -0.52 9.06
N ILE A 198 -12.18 -0.90 10.24
CA ILE A 198 -11.34 -1.38 11.35
C ILE A 198 -10.61 -2.66 10.94
N VAL A 199 -11.32 -3.63 10.34
CA VAL A 199 -10.72 -4.88 9.87
C VAL A 199 -9.63 -4.62 8.83
N VAL A 200 -9.87 -3.68 7.89
CA VAL A 200 -8.90 -3.31 6.86
C VAL A 200 -7.66 -2.66 7.47
N VAL A 201 -7.83 -1.72 8.40
CA VAL A 201 -6.69 -1.05 9.04
C VAL A 201 -5.85 -2.03 9.85
N LEU A 202 -6.49 -2.85 10.70
CA LEU A 202 -5.80 -3.87 11.49
C LEU A 202 -5.13 -4.93 10.59
N GLY A 203 -5.84 -5.37 9.55
CA GLY A 203 -5.33 -6.33 8.59
C GLY A 203 -4.13 -5.79 7.81
N PHE A 204 -4.17 -4.52 7.40
CA PHE A 204 -3.05 -3.85 6.74
C PHE A 204 -1.79 -3.85 7.62
N VAL A 205 -1.91 -3.41 8.89
CA VAL A 205 -0.79 -3.38 9.83
C VAL A 205 -0.26 -4.78 10.08
N LEU A 206 -1.15 -5.75 10.36
CA LEU A 206 -0.77 -7.14 10.60
C LEU A 206 -0.09 -7.76 9.38
N THR A 207 -0.56 -7.45 8.18
CA THR A 207 0.06 -7.96 6.95
C THR A 207 1.48 -7.43 6.78
N LEU A 208 1.73 -6.14 7.06
CA LEU A 208 3.07 -5.56 6.98
C LEU A 208 4.00 -6.18 8.03
N ASP A 209 3.52 -6.41 9.24
CA ASP A 209 4.28 -7.02 10.31
C ASP A 209 4.68 -8.48 9.98
N LEU A 210 3.74 -9.27 9.45
CA LEU A 210 3.99 -10.66 9.06
C LEU A 210 4.82 -10.82 7.78
N LEU A 211 4.68 -9.88 6.85
CA LEU A 211 5.34 -9.97 5.54
C LEU A 211 6.85 -9.75 5.63
N ASN A 212 7.32 -9.07 6.67
CA ASN A 212 8.71 -8.61 6.81
C ASN A 212 9.20 -7.92 5.51
N PRO A 213 8.78 -6.67 5.25
CA PRO A 213 9.05 -5.98 3.99
C PRO A 213 10.53 -5.91 3.64
N ASP A 214 11.40 -5.68 4.63
CA ASP A 214 12.84 -5.52 4.43
C ASP A 214 13.49 -6.81 3.94
N ALA A 215 13.18 -7.94 4.56
CA ALA A 215 13.66 -9.24 4.09
C ALA A 215 13.11 -9.58 2.68
N LEU A 216 11.84 -9.24 2.41
CA LEU A 216 11.22 -9.43 1.11
C LEU A 216 11.92 -8.60 0.03
N ILE A 217 12.23 -7.32 0.32
CA ILE A 217 12.95 -6.42 -0.60
C ILE A 217 14.31 -7.01 -0.98
N VAL A 218 15.09 -7.47 0.01
CA VAL A 218 16.40 -8.08 -0.27
C VAL A 218 16.24 -9.29 -1.17
N ARG A 219 15.33 -10.21 -0.85
CA ARG A 219 15.10 -11.43 -1.64
C ARG A 219 14.66 -11.15 -3.05
N GLN A 220 13.70 -10.24 -3.23
CA GLN A 220 13.18 -9.90 -4.56
C GLN A 220 14.23 -9.19 -5.42
N ASN A 221 15.00 -8.26 -4.85
CA ASN A 221 16.08 -7.61 -5.58
C ASN A 221 17.24 -8.58 -5.88
N ALA A 222 17.54 -9.52 -4.98
CA ALA A 222 18.50 -10.59 -5.21
C ALA A 222 18.06 -11.51 -6.37
N GLN A 223 16.80 -11.97 -6.38
CA GLN A 223 16.25 -12.80 -7.45
C GLN A 223 16.26 -12.05 -8.80
N ARG A 224 15.97 -10.74 -8.79
CA ARG A 224 16.07 -9.90 -9.99
C ARG A 224 17.51 -9.82 -10.49
N TYR A 225 18.47 -9.57 -9.61
CA TYR A 225 19.90 -9.52 -9.93
C TYR A 225 20.43 -10.83 -10.48
N GLN A 226 19.95 -11.96 -9.97
CA GLN A 226 20.32 -13.31 -10.42
C GLN A 226 19.58 -13.76 -11.70
N GLY A 227 18.70 -12.90 -12.26
CA GLY A 227 17.92 -13.23 -13.46
C GLY A 227 16.83 -14.28 -13.24
N LEU A 228 16.46 -14.55 -12.00
CA LEU A 228 15.43 -15.55 -11.63
C LEU A 228 14.00 -15.03 -11.76
N LEU A 229 13.81 -13.70 -11.82
CA LEU A 229 12.49 -13.11 -12.08
C LEU A 229 12.25 -13.06 -13.59
N PRO A 230 10.99 -13.32 -14.05
CA PRO A 230 10.64 -13.21 -15.45
C PRO A 230 10.86 -11.75 -15.91
N SER A 231 11.88 -11.54 -16.74
CA SER A 231 12.16 -10.24 -17.34
C SER A 231 11.12 -9.96 -18.43
N ILE A 232 10.45 -8.82 -18.34
CA ILE A 232 9.40 -8.39 -19.28
C ILE A 232 10.00 -7.99 -20.64
N SER A 233 11.25 -7.63 -20.67
CA SER A 233 12.13 -7.58 -21.87
C SER A 233 13.55 -7.28 -21.41
N SER A 234 14.52 -8.00 -21.93
CA SER A 234 15.95 -7.86 -21.60
C SER A 234 16.55 -6.49 -21.94
N GLN A 235 15.81 -5.64 -22.64
CA GLN A 235 16.28 -4.35 -23.15
C GLN A 235 16.11 -3.18 -22.14
N TYR A 236 15.34 -3.37 -21.06
CA TYR A 236 14.97 -2.29 -20.13
C TYR A 236 15.25 -2.60 -18.65
N VAL A 237 15.82 -3.76 -18.36
CA VAL A 237 16.13 -4.15 -16.97
C VAL A 237 17.52 -3.66 -16.63
N GLU A 238 17.62 -2.74 -15.69
CA GLU A 238 18.89 -2.39 -15.08
C GLU A 238 19.33 -3.58 -14.21
N GLU A 239 20.31 -4.37 -14.68
CA GLU A 239 20.84 -5.56 -13.99
C GLU A 239 21.57 -5.21 -12.68
N LYS A 240 21.73 -3.92 -12.39
CA LYS A 240 22.43 -3.45 -11.19
C LYS A 240 21.56 -3.57 -9.95
N ILE A 241 22.11 -4.20 -8.92
CA ILE A 241 21.54 -4.20 -7.58
C ILE A 241 22.05 -2.96 -6.84
N ASP A 242 21.14 -2.18 -6.24
CA ASP A 242 21.51 -1.05 -5.36
C ASP A 242 21.87 -1.58 -3.96
N VAL A 243 23.11 -2.03 -3.81
CA VAL A 243 23.62 -2.57 -2.54
C VAL A 243 23.58 -1.52 -1.44
N ASN A 244 23.84 -0.23 -1.78
CA ASN A 244 23.81 0.84 -0.81
C ASN A 244 22.40 1.11 -0.25
N TYR A 245 21.36 0.86 -1.05
CA TYR A 245 20.00 0.89 -0.55
C TYR A 245 19.73 -0.30 0.39
N LEU A 246 20.16 -1.50 0.02
CA LEU A 246 19.97 -2.70 0.83
C LEU A 246 20.64 -2.61 2.21
N THR A 247 21.82 -2.01 2.30
CA THR A 247 22.52 -1.79 3.57
C THR A 247 21.84 -0.79 4.51
N ARG A 248 20.84 -0.02 4.03
CA ARG A 248 20.05 0.91 4.87
C ARG A 248 18.79 0.27 5.48
N LEU A 249 18.43 -0.93 5.04
CA LEU A 249 17.27 -1.64 5.57
C LEU A 249 17.49 -2.05 7.03
N SER A 250 16.40 -2.33 7.74
CA SER A 250 16.43 -2.66 9.17
C SER A 250 17.09 -4.01 9.46
N ASP A 251 17.15 -4.36 10.74
CA ASP A 251 17.68 -5.66 11.19
C ASP A 251 16.83 -6.85 10.72
N ASP A 252 15.58 -6.61 10.33
CA ASP A 252 14.70 -7.61 9.75
C ASP A 252 15.24 -8.15 8.41
N ALA A 253 16.05 -7.36 7.71
CA ALA A 253 16.72 -7.76 6.46
C ALA A 253 17.95 -8.65 6.67
N VAL A 254 18.54 -8.69 7.88
CA VAL A 254 19.82 -9.38 8.14
C VAL A 254 19.88 -10.81 7.63
N PRO A 255 18.86 -11.68 7.87
CA PRO A 255 18.91 -13.04 7.36
C PRO A 255 19.05 -13.09 5.82
N ALA A 256 18.29 -12.24 5.11
CA ALA A 256 18.32 -12.19 3.65
C ALA A 256 19.60 -11.52 3.10
N LEU A 257 20.16 -10.54 3.82
CA LEU A 257 21.45 -9.94 3.48
C LEU A 257 22.60 -10.95 3.59
N ILE A 258 22.61 -11.79 4.62
CA ILE A 258 23.60 -12.86 4.79
C ILE A 258 23.46 -13.88 3.65
N GLU A 259 22.23 -14.28 3.29
CA GLU A 259 21.97 -15.17 2.18
C GLU A 259 22.50 -14.60 0.85
N LEU A 260 22.25 -13.31 0.60
CA LEU A 260 22.74 -12.60 -0.58
C LEU A 260 24.28 -12.51 -0.57
N ALA A 261 24.90 -12.14 0.56
CA ALA A 261 26.36 -12.08 0.68
C ALA A 261 27.03 -13.43 0.38
N ASN A 262 26.45 -14.54 0.87
CA ASN A 262 26.97 -15.88 0.62
C ASN A 262 26.77 -16.37 -0.83
N SER A 263 25.80 -15.81 -1.54
CA SER A 263 25.48 -16.19 -2.93
C SER A 263 26.11 -15.30 -3.98
N THR A 264 26.81 -14.23 -3.58
CA THR A 264 27.45 -13.26 -4.48
C THR A 264 28.95 -13.17 -4.26
N THR A 265 29.67 -12.64 -5.25
CA THR A 265 31.12 -12.41 -5.21
C THR A 265 31.44 -11.00 -5.72
N GLY A 266 32.68 -10.55 -5.50
CA GLY A 266 33.17 -9.23 -5.93
C GLY A 266 32.55 -8.08 -5.15
N GLU A 267 32.32 -6.93 -5.79
CA GLU A 267 31.93 -5.67 -5.14
C GLU A 267 30.67 -5.81 -4.29
N VAL A 268 29.67 -6.55 -4.75
CA VAL A 268 28.40 -6.76 -4.02
C VAL A 268 28.67 -7.48 -2.70
N HIS A 269 29.44 -8.57 -2.75
CA HIS A 269 29.84 -9.32 -1.56
C HIS A 269 30.63 -8.44 -0.58
N ASP A 270 31.62 -7.69 -1.08
CA ASP A 270 32.53 -6.89 -0.23
C ASP A 270 31.77 -5.79 0.51
N VAL A 271 30.82 -5.12 -0.16
CA VAL A 271 30.00 -4.09 0.46
C VAL A 271 29.05 -4.69 1.51
N LEU A 272 28.44 -5.83 1.22
CA LEU A 272 27.56 -6.52 2.17
C LEU A 272 28.31 -7.06 3.38
N ASP A 273 29.47 -7.72 3.17
CA ASP A 273 30.32 -8.25 4.26
C ASP A 273 30.76 -7.11 5.19
N LYS A 274 31.21 -5.99 4.62
CA LYS A 274 31.58 -4.80 5.39
C LYS A 274 30.40 -4.27 6.22
N ASP A 275 29.20 -4.16 5.65
CA ASP A 275 28.01 -3.70 6.38
C ASP A 275 27.62 -4.67 7.50
N LEU A 276 27.57 -5.98 7.23
CA LEU A 276 27.20 -6.99 8.21
C LEU A 276 28.18 -7.00 9.42
N ARG A 277 29.49 -6.89 9.17
CA ARG A 277 30.50 -6.76 10.23
C ARG A 277 30.35 -5.45 11.01
N ALA A 278 30.07 -4.33 10.33
CA ALA A 278 29.84 -3.04 10.97
C ALA A 278 28.59 -3.08 11.87
N ARG A 279 27.50 -3.71 11.43
CA ARG A 279 26.30 -3.92 12.24
C ARG A 279 26.59 -4.71 13.51
N LEU A 280 27.36 -5.81 13.40
CA LEU A 280 27.77 -6.59 14.57
C LEU A 280 28.60 -5.77 15.55
N SER A 281 29.61 -5.02 15.07
CA SER A 281 30.47 -4.20 15.92
C SER A 281 29.69 -3.10 16.65
N THR A 282 28.78 -2.41 15.95
CA THR A 282 27.90 -1.41 16.55
C THR A 282 27.01 -2.02 17.64
N ARG A 283 26.45 -3.20 17.38
CA ARG A 283 25.61 -3.91 18.38
C ARG A 283 26.38 -4.35 19.62
N LYS A 284 27.63 -4.75 19.48
CA LYS A 284 28.47 -5.12 20.62
C LYS A 284 28.81 -3.92 21.52
N GLN A 285 28.93 -2.74 20.93
CA GLN A 285 29.26 -1.49 21.65
C GLN A 285 28.03 -0.84 22.32
N ASP A 286 26.83 -1.14 21.80
CA ASP A 286 25.59 -0.57 22.31
C ASP A 286 25.05 -1.43 23.48
N GLU A 287 25.17 -0.93 24.71
CA GLU A 287 24.66 -1.60 25.90
C GLU A 287 23.14 -1.46 26.05
N GLU A 288 22.51 -0.43 25.40
CA GLU A 288 21.08 -0.16 25.57
C GLU A 288 20.21 -1.21 24.91
N TRP A 289 20.63 -1.84 23.84
CA TRP A 289 19.82 -2.86 23.15
C TRP A 289 19.62 -4.13 23.99
N ARG A 290 20.47 -4.38 25.01
CA ARG A 290 20.37 -5.53 25.93
C ARG A 290 19.32 -5.32 27.03
N ARG A 291 18.82 -4.09 27.20
CA ARG A 291 17.79 -3.82 28.19
C ARG A 291 16.46 -4.45 27.73
N TRP A 292 15.71 -4.99 28.67
CA TRP A 292 14.43 -5.68 28.35
C TRP A 292 13.41 -4.77 27.65
N GLN A 293 13.45 -3.43 27.90
CA GLN A 293 12.58 -2.46 27.26
C GLN A 293 12.89 -2.28 25.75
N SER A 294 14.13 -2.58 25.36
CA SER A 294 14.61 -2.51 23.97
C SER A 294 14.56 -3.86 23.26
N TYR A 295 13.97 -4.88 23.91
CA TYR A 295 13.89 -6.22 23.35
C TYR A 295 13.04 -6.21 22.07
N HIS A 296 13.63 -6.65 20.97
CA HIS A 296 12.97 -6.83 19.70
C HIS A 296 13.47 -8.13 19.07
N LEU A 297 12.52 -8.98 18.66
CA LEU A 297 12.83 -10.34 18.18
C LEU A 297 13.80 -10.33 17.01
N SER A 298 13.57 -9.45 16.02
CA SER A 298 14.44 -9.33 14.83
C SER A 298 15.85 -8.91 15.19
N ARG A 299 16.00 -7.96 16.12
CA ARG A 299 17.32 -7.51 16.59
C ARG A 299 18.08 -8.65 17.25
N TRP A 300 17.42 -9.43 18.06
CA TRP A 300 18.03 -10.60 18.73
C TRP A 300 18.42 -11.68 17.72
N THR A 301 17.52 -12.02 16.82
CA THR A 301 17.78 -12.99 15.75
C THR A 301 18.90 -12.50 14.83
N GLY A 302 18.86 -11.22 14.43
CA GLY A 302 19.89 -10.60 13.61
C GLY A 302 21.26 -10.65 14.27
N PHE A 303 21.38 -10.31 15.57
CA PHE A 303 22.64 -10.40 16.31
C PHE A 303 23.20 -11.83 16.34
N THR A 304 22.36 -12.83 16.62
CA THR A 304 22.78 -14.23 16.66
C THR A 304 23.28 -14.72 15.31
N LEU A 305 22.61 -14.32 14.22
CA LEU A 305 23.01 -14.69 12.86
C LEU A 305 24.30 -13.96 12.43
N LEU A 306 24.44 -12.68 12.78
CA LEU A 306 25.67 -11.90 12.53
C LEU A 306 26.87 -12.49 13.25
N SER A 307 26.74 -12.86 14.54
CA SER A 307 27.80 -13.51 15.30
C SER A 307 28.26 -14.83 14.64
N ARG A 308 27.28 -15.64 14.19
CA ARG A 308 27.59 -16.88 13.47
C ARG A 308 28.25 -16.61 12.11
N TYR A 309 27.81 -15.59 11.38
CA TYR A 309 28.35 -15.23 10.07
C TYR A 309 29.81 -14.80 10.16
N VAL A 310 30.16 -14.04 11.19
CA VAL A 310 31.53 -13.53 11.41
C VAL A 310 32.43 -14.61 12.04
N GLY A 311 31.86 -15.70 12.58
CA GLY A 311 32.62 -16.80 13.20
C GLY A 311 32.95 -16.54 14.68
N GLU A 312 32.10 -15.78 15.38
CA GLU A 312 32.24 -15.46 16.80
C GLU A 312 31.15 -16.13 17.67
#